data_14929a4e8a466c08f6c7c076d183fd76
#
_entry.id   14929a4e8a466c08f6c7c076d183fd76
#
_cell.length_a   1.000
_cell.length_b   1.000
_cell.length_c   1.000
_cell.angle_alpha   90.00
_cell.angle_beta   90.00
_cell.angle_gamma   90.00
#
_symmetry.space_group_name_H-M   'P 1'
#
loop_
_entity.id
_entity.type
_entity.pdbx_description
1 polymer ?
#
loop_
_entity_poly.entity_id
_entity_poly.type
_entity_poly.pdbx_seq_one_letter_code
_entity_poly.pdbx_strand_id
1 'polypeptide(L)'
;MIEFELTYKQLYDLYGKGEHEIPYEVTDEIFVKTPTGFTKINDVVTKHNNEVIRVDFDDGDKFECSVNHLFCDYHTGVEVRAVDAMEVTSTYGKKTIVEKTPIGFENVYDISIDSPHWYITNKESGLYHHNTFFSLAVVKNFLDLNPEGYCLYFDTEAAVTKKMLETRGIDLSRVVVLNVVTIEEFRTKALKAVDLYMKSAEENRKPCMFVLDSLGMLSTNKEISDTLNENDKKDMTKAGLIKAAFRMLTLKLAKANIPMIVTNHVYANVGGYGPTQVQSGGSGMLYSASTIIELSKSKEKEGSEVVGNIIKAKTFKSRLSKENQEVEVRLYYDERGLDKYYNLVELGEESGIIPRVGNRYEINGKKIGKNVIYANPEEYFTPELLEKLDEYAQKKFKYGSALNEEIVEDDETE
;
A
#
# COMPACT_ATOMS: atom_id res chain seq x y z
N MET A 1 -1.96 -4.22 33.70
CA MET A 1 -1.74 -5.02 32.48
C MET A 1 -0.78 -6.14 32.87
N ILE A 2 -1.12 -7.38 32.61
CA ILE A 2 -0.22 -8.52 32.88
C ILE A 2 0.49 -8.78 31.54
N GLU A 3 1.82 -8.62 31.50
CA GLU A 3 2.62 -8.97 30.34
C GLU A 3 2.93 -10.47 30.37
N PHE A 4 2.71 -11.15 29.25
CA PHE A 4 3.11 -12.55 29.05
C PHE A 4 3.63 -12.72 27.63
N GLU A 5 4.48 -13.68 27.42
CA GLU A 5 5.06 -14.00 26.12
C GLU A 5 4.34 -15.21 25.54
N LEU A 6 3.78 -15.04 24.35
CA LEU A 6 3.18 -16.11 23.56
C LEU A 6 3.82 -16.12 22.16
N THR A 7 4.03 -17.31 21.64
CA THR A 7 4.31 -17.44 20.20
C THR A 7 3.02 -17.18 19.41
N TYR A 8 3.15 -16.77 18.16
CA TYR A 8 1.97 -16.61 17.28
C TYR A 8 1.16 -17.90 17.17
N LYS A 9 1.83 -19.06 17.15
CA LYS A 9 1.15 -20.35 17.17
C LYS A 9 0.30 -20.53 18.43
N GLN A 10 0.84 -20.23 19.61
CA GLN A 10 0.08 -20.30 20.86
C GLN A 10 -1.09 -19.32 20.89
N LEU A 11 -0.90 -18.13 20.36
CA LEU A 11 -1.97 -17.14 20.21
C LEU A 11 -3.06 -17.65 19.28
N TYR A 12 -2.68 -18.25 18.14
CA TYR A 12 -3.62 -18.86 17.21
C TYR A 12 -4.34 -20.07 17.83
N ASP A 13 -3.64 -20.92 18.59
CA ASP A 13 -4.25 -22.07 19.28
C ASP A 13 -5.31 -21.64 20.31
N LEU A 14 -5.18 -20.44 20.88
CA LEU A 14 -6.14 -19.87 21.84
C LEU A 14 -7.37 -19.24 21.14
N TYR A 15 -7.17 -18.53 20.03
CA TYR A 15 -8.20 -17.71 19.41
C TYR A 15 -8.60 -18.15 18.01
N GLY A 16 -7.73 -18.86 17.28
CA GLY A 16 -8.03 -19.41 15.96
C GLY A 16 -8.96 -20.65 16.05
N LYS A 17 -9.82 -20.81 15.05
CA LYS A 17 -10.79 -21.92 15.02
C LYS A 17 -10.67 -22.68 13.69
N GLY A 18 -9.88 -23.74 13.68
CA GLY A 18 -9.79 -24.64 12.53
C GLY A 18 -8.64 -24.33 11.57
N GLU A 19 -8.59 -25.06 10.46
CA GLU A 19 -7.48 -25.07 9.50
C GLU A 19 -7.73 -24.15 8.30
N HIS A 20 -8.30 -22.96 8.52
CA HIS A 20 -8.63 -22.04 7.42
C HIS A 20 -7.69 -20.83 7.45
N GLU A 21 -7.21 -20.43 6.28
CA GLU A 21 -6.43 -19.18 6.08
C GLU A 21 -7.32 -17.91 6.12
N ILE A 22 -8.32 -17.90 7.00
CA ILE A 22 -9.22 -16.78 7.22
C ILE A 22 -8.89 -16.19 8.58
N PRO A 23 -8.70 -14.86 8.69
CA PRO A 23 -8.49 -14.22 9.98
C PRO A 23 -9.65 -14.50 10.95
N TYR A 24 -9.31 -14.83 12.19
CA TYR A 24 -10.27 -14.99 13.28
C TYR A 24 -10.21 -13.78 14.19
N GLU A 25 -11.36 -13.15 14.41
CA GLU A 25 -11.48 -12.00 15.29
C GLU A 25 -11.14 -12.38 16.74
N VAL A 26 -10.26 -11.60 17.35
CA VAL A 26 -9.93 -11.72 18.77
C VAL A 26 -10.87 -10.85 19.57
N THR A 27 -11.80 -11.49 20.31
CA THR A 27 -12.81 -10.79 21.11
C THR A 27 -12.28 -10.31 22.45
N ASP A 28 -11.23 -10.92 22.98
CA ASP A 28 -10.59 -10.53 24.24
C ASP A 28 -9.74 -9.26 24.09
N GLU A 29 -9.54 -8.54 25.19
CA GLU A 29 -8.67 -7.35 25.22
C GLU A 29 -7.19 -7.75 25.34
N ILE A 30 -6.62 -8.20 24.24
CA ILE A 30 -5.20 -8.57 24.14
C ILE A 30 -4.47 -7.52 23.29
N PHE A 31 -3.27 -7.14 23.74
CA PHE A 31 -2.49 -6.08 23.14
C PHE A 31 -1.11 -6.59 22.76
N VAL A 32 -0.59 -6.12 21.62
CA VAL A 32 0.79 -6.30 21.21
C VAL A 32 1.55 -4.99 21.36
N LYS A 33 2.83 -5.08 21.66
CA LYS A 33 3.72 -3.92 21.75
C LYS A 33 4.02 -3.37 20.34
N THR A 34 3.91 -2.05 20.20
CA THR A 34 4.21 -1.33 18.97
C THR A 34 5.27 -0.26 19.25
N PRO A 35 5.87 0.39 18.24
CA PRO A 35 6.80 1.49 18.44
C PRO A 35 6.24 2.66 19.26
N THR A 36 4.93 2.85 19.26
CA THR A 36 4.22 3.97 19.93
C THR A 36 3.48 3.56 21.20
N GLY A 37 3.57 2.28 21.61
CA GLY A 37 2.89 1.78 22.81
C GLY A 37 2.28 0.40 22.61
N PHE A 38 1.12 0.14 23.20
CA PHE A 38 0.42 -1.12 23.07
C PHE A 38 -0.85 -0.93 22.22
N THR A 39 -1.04 -1.80 21.25
CA THR A 39 -2.23 -1.80 20.36
C THR A 39 -2.96 -3.13 20.48
N LYS A 40 -4.28 -3.09 20.43
CA LYS A 40 -5.12 -4.29 20.51
C LYS A 40 -4.87 -5.20 19.31
N ILE A 41 -4.80 -6.50 19.56
CA ILE A 41 -4.82 -7.53 18.51
C ILE A 41 -6.27 -7.73 18.10
N ASN A 42 -6.56 -7.56 16.81
CA ASN A 42 -7.91 -7.72 16.26
C ASN A 42 -8.15 -9.15 15.79
N ASP A 43 -7.20 -9.69 15.04
CA ASP A 43 -7.34 -10.99 14.42
C ASP A 43 -6.05 -11.80 14.52
N VAL A 44 -6.20 -13.11 14.46
CA VAL A 44 -5.12 -14.08 14.27
C VAL A 44 -5.36 -14.88 13.00
N VAL A 45 -4.30 -15.17 12.26
CA VAL A 45 -4.38 -15.90 10.98
C VAL A 45 -3.26 -16.92 10.89
N THR A 46 -3.50 -18.03 10.19
CA THR A 46 -2.47 -18.99 9.78
C THR A 46 -2.38 -19.05 8.26
N LYS A 47 -1.18 -19.24 7.75
CA LYS A 47 -0.89 -19.54 6.35
C LYS A 47 -0.19 -20.89 6.30
N HIS A 48 -0.76 -21.83 5.55
CA HIS A 48 -0.26 -23.19 5.50
C HIS A 48 0.86 -23.35 4.49
N ASN A 49 1.80 -24.23 4.81
CA ASN A 49 2.85 -24.71 3.91
C ASN A 49 3.67 -23.56 3.26
N ASN A 50 4.09 -22.58 4.07
CA ASN A 50 4.97 -21.51 3.62
C ASN A 50 6.44 -21.90 3.78
N GLU A 51 7.26 -21.49 2.83
CA GLU A 51 8.70 -21.62 2.96
C GLU A 51 9.20 -20.72 4.09
N VAL A 52 9.90 -21.33 5.06
CA VAL A 52 10.38 -20.67 6.29
C VAL A 52 11.89 -20.70 6.34
N ILE A 53 12.45 -19.56 6.73
CA ILE A 53 13.88 -19.40 7.03
C ILE A 53 14.06 -18.96 8.48
N ARG A 54 15.17 -19.37 9.07
CA ARG A 54 15.69 -18.76 10.29
C ARG A 54 16.69 -17.68 9.91
N VAL A 55 16.50 -16.51 10.47
CA VAL A 55 17.37 -15.35 10.35
C VAL A 55 18.15 -15.21 11.65
N ASP A 56 19.46 -15.33 11.60
CA ASP A 56 20.35 -15.13 12.73
C ASP A 56 20.98 -13.72 12.67
N PHE A 57 20.95 -12.98 13.80
CA PHE A 57 21.45 -11.61 13.89
C PHE A 57 22.82 -11.53 14.57
N ASP A 58 23.54 -10.44 14.35
CA ASP A 58 24.88 -10.15 14.87
C ASP A 58 24.97 -10.08 16.41
N ASP A 59 23.86 -9.86 17.08
CA ASP A 59 23.73 -9.86 18.54
C ASP A 59 23.35 -11.23 19.13
N GLY A 60 23.22 -12.26 18.28
CA GLY A 60 22.88 -13.63 18.66
C GLY A 60 21.39 -13.95 18.66
N ASP A 61 20.54 -12.96 18.40
CA ASP A 61 19.10 -13.19 18.25
C ASP A 61 18.80 -14.02 17.01
N LYS A 62 17.68 -14.75 17.07
CA LYS A 62 17.18 -15.60 15.98
C LYS A 62 15.70 -15.35 15.76
N PHE A 63 15.29 -15.30 14.50
CA PHE A 63 13.89 -15.11 14.13
C PHE A 63 13.51 -16.04 12.99
N GLU A 64 12.46 -16.82 13.18
CA GLU A 64 11.91 -17.71 12.15
C GLU A 64 10.69 -17.07 11.52
N CYS A 65 10.71 -16.96 10.19
CA CYS A 65 9.64 -16.33 9.42
C CYS A 65 9.56 -16.90 8.00
N SER A 66 8.46 -16.63 7.30
CA SER A 66 8.39 -16.92 5.88
C SER A 66 9.47 -16.15 5.11
N VAL A 67 9.96 -16.70 4.01
CA VAL A 67 10.95 -16.04 3.13
C VAL A 67 10.49 -14.66 2.65
N ASN A 68 9.18 -14.46 2.58
CA ASN A 68 8.54 -13.24 2.14
C ASN A 68 8.16 -12.28 3.28
N HIS A 69 8.47 -12.64 4.52
CA HIS A 69 8.23 -11.77 5.66
C HIS A 69 8.95 -10.43 5.48
N LEU A 70 8.28 -9.32 5.82
CA LEU A 70 8.80 -7.98 5.57
C LEU A 70 9.45 -7.41 6.83
N PHE A 71 10.72 -7.08 6.71
CA PHE A 71 11.46 -6.28 7.68
C PHE A 71 11.58 -4.83 7.21
N CYS A 72 11.84 -3.92 8.13
CA CYS A 72 12.22 -2.55 7.82
C CYS A 72 13.74 -2.49 7.60
N ASP A 73 14.20 -2.19 6.39
CA ASP A 73 15.62 -1.98 6.10
C ASP A 73 16.16 -0.78 6.91
N TYR A 74 17.30 -0.97 7.55
CA TYR A 74 17.84 0.03 8.46
C TYR A 74 18.25 1.35 7.79
N HIS A 75 18.82 1.28 6.59
CA HIS A 75 19.35 2.46 5.91
C HIS A 75 18.28 3.23 5.13
N THR A 76 17.36 2.52 4.53
CA THR A 76 16.36 3.12 3.65
C THR A 76 15.03 3.37 4.36
N GLY A 77 14.77 2.65 5.47
CA GLY A 77 13.47 2.64 6.13
C GLY A 77 12.36 2.00 5.28
N VAL A 78 12.72 1.32 4.19
CA VAL A 78 11.81 0.65 3.27
C VAL A 78 11.67 -0.81 3.67
N GLU A 79 10.56 -1.41 3.29
CA GLU A 79 10.33 -2.84 3.49
C GLU A 79 11.26 -3.67 2.63
N VAL A 80 11.81 -4.71 3.23
CA VAL A 80 12.67 -5.69 2.56
C VAL A 80 12.26 -7.08 3.00
N ARG A 81 12.15 -8.02 2.06
CA ARG A 81 11.80 -9.41 2.41
C ARG A 81 12.91 -10.04 3.24
N ALA A 82 12.54 -10.93 4.15
CA ALA A 82 13.49 -11.64 5.01
C ALA A 82 14.61 -12.32 4.20
N VAL A 83 14.28 -12.88 3.04
CA VAL A 83 15.27 -13.51 2.14
C VAL A 83 16.28 -12.52 1.58
N ASP A 84 15.90 -11.26 1.37
CA ASP A 84 16.73 -10.20 0.76
C ASP A 84 17.37 -9.27 1.82
N ALA A 85 16.81 -9.23 3.03
CA ALA A 85 17.25 -8.33 4.10
C ALA A 85 18.70 -8.58 4.52
N MET A 86 19.44 -7.50 4.80
CA MET A 86 20.83 -7.54 5.29
C MET A 86 20.94 -6.83 6.65
N GLU A 87 20.42 -5.64 6.75
CA GLU A 87 20.37 -4.83 7.96
C GLU A 87 18.96 -4.32 8.20
N VAL A 88 18.44 -4.54 9.38
CA VAL A 88 17.03 -4.24 9.70
C VAL A 88 16.91 -3.32 10.90
N THR A 89 15.80 -2.60 10.98
CA THR A 89 15.48 -1.70 12.08
C THR A 89 14.86 -2.48 13.24
N SER A 90 15.37 -2.28 14.45
CA SER A 90 14.80 -2.76 15.69
C SER A 90 14.51 -1.61 16.66
N THR A 91 13.85 -1.87 17.77
CA THR A 91 13.65 -0.88 18.85
C THR A 91 14.96 -0.40 19.48
N TYR A 92 16.02 -1.18 19.35
CA TYR A 92 17.34 -0.88 19.87
C TYR A 92 18.30 -0.32 18.80
N GLY A 93 17.81 -0.07 17.59
CA GLY A 93 18.60 0.44 16.48
C GLY A 93 18.81 -0.60 15.38
N LYS A 94 19.99 -0.60 14.78
CA LYS A 94 20.36 -1.50 13.70
C LYS A 94 20.61 -2.92 14.20
N LYS A 95 20.11 -3.91 13.45
CA LYS A 95 20.52 -5.32 13.56
C LYS A 95 21.01 -5.79 12.20
N THR A 96 22.15 -6.48 12.17
CA THR A 96 22.74 -7.05 10.98
C THR A 96 22.41 -8.53 10.90
N ILE A 97 21.93 -8.99 9.76
CA ILE A 97 21.65 -10.41 9.52
C ILE A 97 22.97 -11.07 9.13
N VAL A 98 23.41 -12.05 9.92
CA VAL A 98 24.67 -12.76 9.72
C VAL A 98 24.49 -14.10 9.01
N GLU A 99 23.32 -14.73 9.18
CA GLU A 99 23.02 -16.01 8.53
C GLU A 99 21.51 -16.13 8.24
N LYS A 100 21.19 -16.84 7.16
CA LYS A 100 19.82 -17.23 6.79
C LYS A 100 19.82 -18.71 6.50
N THR A 101 19.17 -19.48 7.35
CA THR A 101 19.11 -20.94 7.25
C THR A 101 17.71 -21.39 6.82
N PRO A 102 17.54 -22.08 5.68
CA PRO A 102 16.27 -22.68 5.32
C PRO A 102 15.81 -23.70 6.38
N ILE A 103 14.56 -23.61 6.80
CA ILE A 103 13.94 -24.58 7.73
C ILE A 103 13.12 -25.59 6.96
N GLY A 104 12.46 -25.15 5.89
CA GLY A 104 11.55 -25.95 5.08
C GLY A 104 10.18 -25.30 4.96
N PHE A 105 9.15 -26.14 4.78
CA PHE A 105 7.78 -25.68 4.64
C PHE A 105 7.01 -25.92 5.92
N GLU A 106 6.50 -24.83 6.52
CA GLU A 106 5.75 -24.85 7.76
C GLU A 106 4.53 -23.95 7.70
N ASN A 107 3.62 -24.12 8.66
CA ASN A 107 2.55 -23.17 8.87
C ASN A 107 3.10 -21.95 9.57
N VAL A 108 2.85 -20.77 9.02
CA VAL A 108 3.18 -19.49 9.63
C VAL A 108 1.93 -18.84 10.21
N TYR A 109 2.11 -18.06 11.27
CA TYR A 109 1.05 -17.43 12.02
C TYR A 109 1.29 -15.93 12.06
N ASP A 110 0.21 -15.15 11.98
CA ASP A 110 0.30 -13.69 11.97
C ASP A 110 -0.86 -13.08 12.77
N ILE A 111 -0.73 -11.81 13.08
CA ILE A 111 -1.77 -11.04 13.79
C ILE A 111 -2.12 -9.78 12.99
N SER A 112 -3.33 -9.28 13.17
CA SER A 112 -3.68 -7.96 12.68
C SER A 112 -3.94 -6.99 13.84
N ILE A 113 -3.56 -5.75 13.63
CA ILE A 113 -3.69 -4.64 14.58
C ILE A 113 -4.19 -3.38 13.85
N ASP A 114 -4.82 -2.46 14.58
CA ASP A 114 -5.38 -1.25 13.98
C ASP A 114 -4.31 -0.25 13.56
N SER A 115 -3.51 0.20 14.52
CA SER A 115 -2.50 1.25 14.34
C SER A 115 -1.55 1.28 15.55
N PRO A 116 -0.27 1.61 15.33
CA PRO A 116 0.40 1.77 14.04
C PRO A 116 0.55 0.41 13.34
N HIS A 117 0.52 0.36 12.04
CA HIS A 117 0.59 -0.91 11.25
C HIS A 117 1.90 -1.68 11.39
N TRP A 118 2.71 -1.29 12.35
CA TRP A 118 3.93 -1.95 12.77
C TRP A 118 3.77 -2.45 14.20
N TYR A 119 4.11 -3.69 14.45
CA TYR A 119 4.19 -4.23 15.80
C TYR A 119 5.56 -4.86 16.06
N ILE A 120 5.89 -4.98 17.32
CA ILE A 120 7.19 -5.48 17.77
C ILE A 120 7.02 -6.94 18.10
N THR A 121 7.74 -7.79 17.39
CA THR A 121 7.85 -9.20 17.72
C THR A 121 9.18 -9.46 18.39
N ASN A 122 9.23 -10.51 19.17
CA ASN A 122 10.39 -10.90 19.93
C ASN A 122 10.88 -9.78 20.87
N LYS A 123 10.51 -9.84 22.12
CA LYS A 123 10.82 -8.83 23.15
C LYS A 123 12.30 -8.47 23.21
N GLU A 124 13.19 -9.42 22.89
CA GLU A 124 14.63 -9.23 22.91
C GLU A 124 15.14 -8.55 21.63
N SER A 125 14.63 -8.92 20.46
CA SER A 125 15.06 -8.37 19.17
C SER A 125 14.40 -7.04 18.80
N GLY A 126 13.18 -6.80 19.27
CA GLY A 126 12.43 -5.57 18.99
C GLY A 126 12.18 -5.32 17.50
N LEU A 127 11.95 -6.37 16.69
CA LEU A 127 11.72 -6.25 15.25
C LEU A 127 10.37 -5.60 14.92
N TYR A 128 10.34 -4.83 13.84
CA TYR A 128 9.16 -4.14 13.33
C TYR A 128 8.55 -4.89 12.15
N HIS A 129 7.21 -5.01 12.13
CA HIS A 129 6.41 -5.63 11.07
C HIS A 129 5.39 -4.64 10.52
N HIS A 130 5.09 -4.70 9.22
CA HIS A 130 4.30 -3.70 8.50
C HIS A 130 3.09 -4.29 7.79
N ASN A 131 2.02 -3.51 7.69
CA ASN A 131 0.78 -3.80 6.95
C ASN A 131 0.49 -2.79 5.84
N THR A 132 -0.20 -3.21 4.78
CA THR A 132 -0.51 -2.42 3.59
C THR A 132 -1.62 -1.39 3.87
N PHE A 133 -1.34 -0.10 3.69
CA PHE A 133 -2.25 0.98 4.07
C PHE A 133 -2.82 1.79 2.88
N PHE A 134 -1.99 2.04 1.87
CA PHE A 134 -2.32 3.03 0.84
C PHE A 134 -3.46 2.59 -0.09
N SER A 135 -3.55 1.31 -0.43
CA SER A 135 -4.62 0.79 -1.31
C SER A 135 -6.01 1.01 -0.72
N LEU A 136 -6.16 0.87 0.59
CA LEU A 136 -7.44 1.05 1.28
C LEU A 136 -7.91 2.52 1.27
N ALA A 137 -7.00 3.50 1.32
CA ALA A 137 -7.36 4.91 1.19
C ALA A 137 -7.97 5.22 -0.18
N VAL A 138 -7.44 4.59 -1.24
CA VAL A 138 -7.99 4.74 -2.60
C VAL A 138 -9.34 4.05 -2.73
N VAL A 139 -9.51 2.85 -2.15
CA VAL A 139 -10.81 2.16 -2.08
C VAL A 139 -11.84 3.02 -1.37
N LYS A 140 -11.50 3.59 -0.20
CA LYS A 140 -12.39 4.48 0.55
C LYS A 140 -12.87 5.65 -0.31
N ASN A 141 -11.93 6.35 -0.95
CA ASN A 141 -12.26 7.49 -1.81
C ASN A 141 -13.16 7.08 -3.00
N PHE A 142 -12.87 5.94 -3.64
CA PHE A 142 -13.72 5.43 -4.72
C PHE A 142 -15.15 5.15 -4.25
N LEU A 143 -15.31 4.52 -3.09
CA LEU A 143 -16.62 4.20 -2.52
C LEU A 143 -17.37 5.46 -2.08
N ASP A 144 -16.69 6.48 -1.58
CA ASP A 144 -17.30 7.77 -1.21
C ASP A 144 -17.83 8.52 -2.44
N LEU A 145 -17.07 8.53 -3.53
CA LEU A 145 -17.48 9.14 -4.79
C LEU A 145 -18.58 8.36 -5.53
N ASN A 146 -18.75 7.09 -5.21
CA ASN A 146 -19.71 6.19 -5.85
C ASN A 146 -20.58 5.49 -4.79
N PRO A 147 -21.68 6.11 -4.31
CA PRO A 147 -22.50 5.59 -3.21
C PRO A 147 -23.04 4.17 -3.43
N GLU A 148 -23.30 3.76 -4.66
CA GLU A 148 -23.71 2.39 -5.02
C GLU A 148 -22.57 1.50 -5.50
N GLY A 149 -21.35 2.04 -5.57
CA GLY A 149 -20.18 1.33 -6.04
C GLY A 149 -19.69 0.25 -5.07
N TYR A 150 -18.91 -0.69 -5.58
CA TYR A 150 -18.31 -1.75 -4.79
C TYR A 150 -16.88 -2.07 -5.27
N CYS A 151 -16.10 -2.74 -4.43
CA CYS A 151 -14.73 -3.12 -4.69
C CYS A 151 -14.57 -4.64 -4.65
N LEU A 152 -13.88 -5.21 -5.64
CA LEU A 152 -13.32 -6.55 -5.55
C LEU A 152 -11.84 -6.44 -5.19
N TYR A 153 -11.49 -6.86 -3.99
CA TYR A 153 -10.15 -6.79 -3.44
C TYR A 153 -9.51 -8.17 -3.48
N PHE A 154 -8.54 -8.36 -4.38
CA PHE A 154 -7.76 -9.59 -4.47
C PHE A 154 -6.57 -9.46 -3.51
N ASP A 155 -6.70 -10.10 -2.36
CA ASP A 155 -5.71 -10.11 -1.31
C ASP A 155 -4.78 -11.31 -1.47
N THR A 156 -3.49 -11.06 -1.60
CA THR A 156 -2.45 -12.09 -1.78
C THR A 156 -1.68 -12.36 -0.50
N GLU A 157 -1.88 -11.54 0.53
CA GLU A 157 -1.15 -11.59 1.78
C GLU A 157 -2.03 -12.03 2.96
N ALA A 158 -3.35 -12.18 2.72
CA ALA A 158 -4.37 -12.39 3.74
C ALA A 158 -4.29 -11.32 4.87
N ALA A 159 -3.98 -10.08 4.48
CA ALA A 159 -3.71 -8.99 5.41
C ALA A 159 -4.92 -8.06 5.62
N VAL A 160 -5.93 -8.12 4.75
CA VAL A 160 -7.08 -7.22 4.82
C VAL A 160 -8.18 -7.82 5.70
N THR A 161 -8.36 -7.26 6.88
CA THR A 161 -9.38 -7.69 7.83
C THR A 161 -10.63 -6.81 7.81
N LYS A 162 -11.75 -7.33 8.31
CA LYS A 162 -12.98 -6.54 8.48
C LYS A 162 -12.75 -5.31 9.32
N LYS A 163 -12.04 -5.46 10.43
CA LYS A 163 -11.71 -4.36 11.34
C LYS A 163 -10.90 -3.26 10.67
N MET A 164 -9.92 -3.61 9.82
CA MET A 164 -9.17 -2.64 9.05
C MET A 164 -10.04 -1.82 8.11
N LEU A 165 -11.04 -2.42 7.51
CA LEU A 165 -11.99 -1.72 6.65
C LEU A 165 -12.90 -0.78 7.47
N GLU A 166 -13.45 -1.28 8.58
CA GLU A 166 -14.35 -0.51 9.47
C GLU A 166 -13.66 0.71 10.08
N THR A 167 -12.45 0.55 10.64
CA THR A 167 -11.70 1.66 11.24
C THR A 167 -11.35 2.77 10.25
N ARG A 168 -11.34 2.44 8.95
CA ARG A 168 -11.17 3.42 7.86
C ARG A 168 -12.49 3.95 7.30
N GLY A 169 -13.62 3.63 7.94
CA GLY A 169 -14.93 4.03 7.49
C GLY A 169 -15.34 3.42 6.14
N ILE A 170 -14.81 2.24 5.82
CA ILE A 170 -15.16 1.50 4.61
C ILE A 170 -16.34 0.57 4.94
N ASP A 171 -17.41 0.68 4.17
CA ASP A 171 -18.59 -0.19 4.30
C ASP A 171 -18.26 -1.61 3.83
N LEU A 172 -18.25 -2.55 4.77
CA LEU A 172 -17.95 -3.96 4.53
C LEU A 172 -18.87 -4.62 3.49
N SER A 173 -20.11 -4.18 3.40
CA SER A 173 -21.08 -4.72 2.44
C SER A 173 -20.73 -4.41 0.99
N ARG A 174 -19.80 -3.47 0.79
CA ARG A 174 -19.38 -2.94 -0.51
C ARG A 174 -17.98 -3.39 -0.92
N VAL A 175 -17.29 -4.18 -0.10
CA VAL A 175 -15.96 -4.72 -0.40
C VAL A 175 -15.98 -6.23 -0.32
N VAL A 176 -15.68 -6.88 -1.43
CA VAL A 176 -15.54 -8.35 -1.50
C VAL A 176 -14.07 -8.69 -1.52
N VAL A 177 -13.56 -9.21 -0.42
CA VAL A 177 -12.17 -9.67 -0.30
C VAL A 177 -12.08 -11.10 -0.82
N LEU A 178 -11.17 -11.32 -1.76
CA LEU A 178 -10.91 -12.60 -2.43
C LEU A 178 -9.45 -12.96 -2.24
N ASN A 179 -9.17 -13.92 -1.39
CA ASN A 179 -7.80 -14.44 -1.26
C ASN A 179 -7.40 -15.16 -2.55
N VAL A 180 -6.20 -14.88 -3.02
CA VAL A 180 -5.61 -15.45 -4.23
C VAL A 180 -4.13 -15.77 -4.00
N VAL A 181 -3.72 -16.95 -4.39
CA VAL A 181 -2.35 -17.42 -4.17
C VAL A 181 -1.55 -17.43 -5.47
N THR A 182 -2.19 -17.75 -6.59
CA THR A 182 -1.51 -17.89 -7.88
C THR A 182 -1.99 -16.90 -8.93
N ILE A 183 -1.10 -16.59 -9.88
CA ILE A 183 -1.40 -15.75 -11.04
C ILE A 183 -2.56 -16.32 -11.85
N GLU A 184 -2.61 -17.65 -12.00
CA GLU A 184 -3.65 -18.33 -12.74
C GLU A 184 -5.00 -18.24 -12.05
N GLU A 185 -5.02 -18.36 -10.72
CA GLU A 185 -6.23 -18.19 -9.91
C GLU A 185 -6.75 -16.75 -10.00
N PHE A 186 -5.89 -15.77 -9.70
CA PHE A 186 -6.22 -14.35 -9.85
C PHE A 186 -6.79 -14.05 -11.22
N ARG A 187 -6.07 -14.45 -12.30
CA ARG A 187 -6.52 -14.23 -13.67
C ARG A 187 -7.92 -14.81 -13.91
N THR A 188 -8.15 -16.05 -13.46
CA THR A 188 -9.42 -16.73 -13.66
C THR A 188 -10.56 -16.06 -12.91
N LYS A 189 -10.36 -15.71 -11.64
CA LYS A 189 -11.37 -15.02 -10.82
C LYS A 189 -11.67 -13.64 -11.37
N ALA A 190 -10.65 -12.85 -11.73
CA ALA A 190 -10.83 -11.51 -12.27
C ALA A 190 -11.56 -11.51 -13.63
N LEU A 191 -11.18 -12.41 -14.56
CA LEU A 191 -11.86 -12.52 -15.85
C LEU A 191 -13.33 -12.94 -15.69
N LYS A 192 -13.62 -13.91 -14.82
CA LYS A 192 -15.01 -14.32 -14.53
C LYS A 192 -15.83 -13.18 -13.95
N ALA A 193 -15.24 -12.38 -13.04
CA ALA A 193 -15.91 -11.24 -12.44
C ALA A 193 -16.27 -10.18 -13.48
N VAL A 194 -15.35 -9.81 -14.38
CA VAL A 194 -15.62 -8.88 -15.48
C VAL A 194 -16.69 -9.43 -16.42
N ASP A 195 -16.61 -10.72 -16.78
CA ASP A 195 -17.61 -11.32 -17.69
C ASP A 195 -19.01 -11.38 -17.07
N LEU A 196 -19.11 -11.62 -15.76
CA LEU A 196 -20.39 -11.54 -15.04
C LEU A 196 -20.92 -10.11 -14.99
N TYR A 197 -20.06 -9.15 -14.69
CA TYR A 197 -20.42 -7.72 -14.71
C TYR A 197 -20.97 -7.27 -16.07
N MET A 198 -20.29 -7.67 -17.15
CA MET A 198 -20.68 -7.31 -18.51
C MET A 198 -21.95 -8.02 -19.02
N LYS A 199 -22.36 -9.13 -18.41
CA LYS A 199 -23.64 -9.80 -18.71
C LYS A 199 -24.86 -9.05 -18.18
N SER A 200 -24.69 -8.23 -17.15
CA SER A 200 -25.76 -7.36 -16.65
C SER A 200 -26.05 -6.26 -17.67
N ALA A 201 -27.32 -5.86 -17.82
CA ALA A 201 -27.70 -4.71 -18.62
C ALA A 201 -26.97 -3.45 -18.11
N GLU A 202 -26.62 -2.57 -19.03
CA GLU A 202 -25.72 -1.43 -18.72
C GLU A 202 -26.31 -0.53 -17.63
N GLU A 203 -27.61 -0.28 -17.67
CA GLU A 203 -28.37 0.50 -16.69
C GLU A 203 -28.35 -0.09 -15.27
N ASN A 204 -28.07 -1.39 -15.15
CA ASN A 204 -28.02 -2.10 -13.86
C ASN A 204 -26.59 -2.27 -13.33
N ARG A 205 -25.57 -1.80 -14.06
CA ARG A 205 -24.17 -1.92 -13.65
C ARG A 205 -23.82 -0.85 -12.67
N LYS A 206 -23.54 -1.26 -11.43
CA LYS A 206 -23.03 -0.36 -10.40
C LYS A 206 -21.53 -0.11 -10.62
N PRO A 207 -21.02 1.09 -10.29
CA PRO A 207 -19.58 1.35 -10.34
C PRO A 207 -18.81 0.27 -9.60
N CYS A 208 -17.78 -0.28 -10.23
CA CYS A 208 -16.96 -1.35 -9.67
C CYS A 208 -15.47 -0.99 -9.80
N MET A 209 -14.69 -1.33 -8.79
CA MET A 209 -13.23 -1.18 -8.80
C MET A 209 -12.58 -2.52 -8.43
N PHE A 210 -11.42 -2.81 -9.03
CA PHE A 210 -10.59 -3.96 -8.67
C PHE A 210 -9.32 -3.49 -7.99
N VAL A 211 -8.89 -4.24 -6.99
CA VAL A 211 -7.57 -4.08 -6.34
C VAL A 211 -6.87 -5.43 -6.33
N LEU A 212 -5.60 -5.46 -6.66
CA LEU A 212 -4.70 -6.60 -6.44
C LEU A 212 -3.58 -6.15 -5.49
N ASP A 213 -3.53 -6.73 -4.33
CA ASP A 213 -2.56 -6.36 -3.28
C ASP A 213 -1.94 -7.64 -2.68
N SER A 214 -0.69 -7.94 -3.05
CA SER A 214 0.20 -7.35 -4.02
C SER A 214 0.54 -8.33 -5.16
N LEU A 215 0.92 -7.81 -6.33
CA LEU A 215 1.35 -8.64 -7.47
C LEU A 215 2.58 -9.48 -7.14
N GLY A 216 3.51 -8.91 -6.35
CA GLY A 216 4.77 -9.54 -6.00
C GLY A 216 4.61 -10.87 -5.28
N MET A 217 3.54 -11.01 -4.49
CA MET A 217 3.28 -12.18 -3.65
C MET A 217 2.63 -13.35 -4.40
N LEU A 218 2.09 -13.13 -5.59
CA LEU A 218 1.50 -14.21 -6.37
C LEU A 218 2.57 -15.21 -6.82
N SER A 219 2.34 -16.47 -6.54
CA SER A 219 3.09 -17.62 -7.09
C SER A 219 2.53 -18.07 -8.44
N THR A 220 3.10 -19.10 -9.04
CA THR A 220 2.51 -19.82 -10.17
C THR A 220 2.10 -21.22 -9.73
N ASN A 221 1.13 -21.84 -10.41
CA ASN A 221 0.79 -23.24 -10.15
C ASN A 221 2.01 -24.15 -10.34
N LYS A 222 2.89 -23.77 -11.29
CA LYS A 222 4.14 -24.49 -11.52
C LYS A 222 5.11 -24.35 -10.34
N GLU A 223 5.30 -23.13 -9.82
CA GLU A 223 6.15 -22.86 -8.65
C GLU A 223 5.69 -23.70 -7.45
N ILE A 224 4.38 -23.75 -7.18
CA ILE A 224 3.81 -24.57 -6.11
C ILE A 224 4.07 -26.05 -6.37
N SER A 225 3.80 -26.54 -7.60
CA SER A 225 4.00 -27.95 -7.95
C SER A 225 5.47 -28.36 -7.90
N ASP A 226 6.38 -27.53 -8.40
CA ASP A 226 7.82 -27.80 -8.36
C ASP A 226 8.30 -27.88 -6.91
N THR A 227 7.84 -26.99 -6.06
CA THR A 227 8.15 -26.99 -4.63
C THR A 227 7.66 -28.25 -3.93
N LEU A 228 6.41 -28.65 -4.15
CA LEU A 228 5.84 -29.90 -3.59
C LEU A 228 6.58 -31.16 -4.05
N ASN A 229 7.25 -31.12 -5.20
CA ASN A 229 8.04 -32.21 -5.74
C ASN A 229 9.55 -32.06 -5.47
N GLU A 230 9.94 -31.22 -4.51
CA GLU A 230 11.34 -30.96 -4.11
C GLU A 230 12.23 -30.53 -5.32
N ASN A 231 11.65 -29.79 -6.25
CA ASN A 231 12.34 -29.34 -7.46
C ASN A 231 12.68 -27.85 -7.34
N ASP A 232 13.89 -27.53 -6.92
CA ASP A 232 14.39 -26.18 -6.67
C ASP A 232 14.64 -25.31 -7.93
N LYS A 233 14.08 -25.69 -9.07
CA LYS A 233 14.27 -24.92 -10.30
C LYS A 233 13.43 -23.66 -10.27
N LYS A 234 14.10 -22.51 -10.39
CA LYS A 234 13.44 -21.21 -10.52
C LYS A 234 12.42 -21.21 -11.67
N ASP A 235 11.18 -20.85 -11.38
CA ASP A 235 10.16 -20.74 -12.42
C ASP A 235 10.38 -19.51 -13.30
N MET A 236 10.89 -19.73 -14.52
CA MET A 236 11.10 -18.69 -15.52
C MET A 236 9.82 -18.28 -16.26
N THR A 237 8.67 -18.93 -15.96
CA THR A 237 7.40 -18.66 -16.66
C THR A 237 6.57 -17.56 -16.00
N LYS A 238 6.83 -17.22 -14.73
CA LYS A 238 6.08 -16.23 -13.93
C LYS A 238 5.86 -14.91 -14.66
N ALA A 239 6.91 -14.29 -15.19
CA ALA A 239 6.81 -13.03 -15.93
C ALA A 239 5.93 -13.13 -17.18
N GLY A 240 5.99 -14.27 -17.88
CA GLY A 240 5.15 -14.55 -19.05
C GLY A 240 3.67 -14.70 -18.69
N LEU A 241 3.38 -15.38 -17.58
CA LEU A 241 2.00 -15.55 -17.06
C LEU A 241 1.40 -14.22 -16.59
N ILE A 242 2.16 -13.39 -15.90
CA ILE A 242 1.75 -12.03 -15.50
C ILE A 242 1.41 -11.22 -16.76
N LYS A 243 2.32 -11.17 -17.73
CA LYS A 243 2.09 -10.45 -19.00
C LYS A 243 0.84 -10.95 -19.72
N ALA A 244 0.61 -12.25 -19.77
CA ALA A 244 -0.57 -12.85 -20.39
C ALA A 244 -1.86 -12.49 -19.63
N ALA A 245 -1.85 -12.55 -18.29
CA ALA A 245 -2.99 -12.20 -17.45
C ALA A 245 -3.43 -10.74 -17.69
N PHE A 246 -2.51 -9.80 -17.58
CA PHE A 246 -2.83 -8.37 -17.75
C PHE A 246 -3.17 -7.98 -19.18
N ARG A 247 -2.57 -8.62 -20.19
CA ARG A 247 -2.98 -8.42 -21.59
C ARG A 247 -4.43 -8.77 -21.82
N MET A 248 -4.96 -9.82 -21.18
CA MET A 248 -6.36 -10.21 -21.28
C MET A 248 -7.27 -9.30 -20.45
N LEU A 249 -6.85 -8.94 -19.24
CA LEU A 249 -7.66 -8.16 -18.32
C LEU A 249 -7.79 -6.70 -18.74
N THR A 250 -6.72 -6.04 -19.15
CA THR A 250 -6.68 -4.60 -19.41
C THR A 250 -7.77 -4.17 -20.40
N LEU A 251 -7.94 -4.90 -21.52
CA LEU A 251 -8.95 -4.57 -22.51
C LEU A 251 -10.37 -4.81 -22.00
N LYS A 252 -10.58 -5.88 -21.24
CA LYS A 252 -11.90 -6.20 -20.67
C LYS A 252 -12.31 -5.19 -19.60
N LEU A 253 -11.37 -4.84 -18.70
CA LEU A 253 -11.59 -3.82 -17.68
C LEU A 253 -11.90 -2.45 -18.31
N ALA A 254 -11.16 -2.06 -19.35
CA ALA A 254 -11.42 -0.82 -20.07
C ALA A 254 -12.82 -0.79 -20.72
N LYS A 255 -13.24 -1.89 -21.38
CA LYS A 255 -14.60 -2.00 -21.95
C LYS A 255 -15.70 -1.99 -20.89
N ALA A 256 -15.40 -2.50 -19.70
CA ALA A 256 -16.32 -2.52 -18.57
C ALA A 256 -16.31 -1.22 -17.75
N ASN A 257 -15.41 -0.29 -18.07
CA ASN A 257 -15.14 0.92 -17.28
C ASN A 257 -14.83 0.62 -15.81
N ILE A 258 -14.07 -0.46 -15.56
CA ILE A 258 -13.65 -0.88 -14.23
C ILE A 258 -12.20 -0.43 -14.01
N PRO A 259 -11.93 0.54 -13.12
CA PRO A 259 -10.58 0.88 -12.71
C PRO A 259 -9.97 -0.26 -11.90
N MET A 260 -8.66 -0.47 -12.08
CA MET A 260 -7.91 -1.45 -11.32
C MET A 260 -6.64 -0.86 -10.76
N ILE A 261 -6.41 -1.09 -9.46
CA ILE A 261 -5.18 -0.78 -8.77
C ILE A 261 -4.41 -2.07 -8.53
N VAL A 262 -3.11 -2.01 -8.74
CA VAL A 262 -2.18 -3.10 -8.47
C VAL A 262 -1.04 -2.54 -7.62
N THR A 263 -0.87 -3.05 -6.43
CA THR A 263 0.33 -2.79 -5.64
C THR A 263 1.43 -3.76 -6.05
N ASN A 264 2.67 -3.30 -6.00
CA ASN A 264 3.82 -4.13 -6.33
C ASN A 264 5.06 -3.68 -5.56
N HIS A 265 6.02 -4.58 -5.41
CA HIS A 265 7.28 -4.29 -4.75
C HIS A 265 8.39 -3.99 -5.76
N VAL A 266 9.31 -3.12 -5.35
CA VAL A 266 10.51 -2.75 -6.11
C VAL A 266 11.70 -3.29 -5.33
N TYR A 267 12.64 -3.93 -6.03
CA TYR A 267 13.85 -4.49 -5.43
C TYR A 267 15.08 -3.75 -5.92
N ALA A 268 16.07 -3.58 -5.05
CA ALA A 268 17.36 -3.05 -5.44
C ALA A 268 18.05 -4.02 -6.41
N ASN A 269 18.55 -3.50 -7.53
CA ASN A 269 19.33 -4.27 -8.50
C ASN A 269 20.79 -4.33 -8.04
N VAL A 270 21.08 -5.24 -7.12
CA VAL A 270 22.43 -5.38 -6.55
C VAL A 270 23.35 -6.08 -7.55
N GLY A 271 24.34 -5.35 -8.07
CA GLY A 271 25.40 -5.92 -8.93
C GLY A 271 25.08 -6.06 -10.40
N GLY A 272 23.96 -5.53 -10.89
CA GLY A 272 23.58 -5.56 -12.32
C GLY A 272 23.87 -4.25 -13.07
N TYR A 273 24.22 -4.37 -14.36
CA TYR A 273 24.13 -3.23 -15.30
C TYR A 273 22.65 -2.94 -15.53
N GLY A 274 22.18 -1.72 -15.24
CA GLY A 274 20.78 -1.33 -15.47
C GLY A 274 20.22 -0.40 -14.40
N PRO A 275 18.89 -0.22 -14.34
CA PRO A 275 18.24 0.60 -13.32
C PRO A 275 18.56 0.10 -11.91
N THR A 276 18.71 1.01 -10.98
CA THR A 276 19.01 0.70 -9.55
C THR A 276 17.90 -0.07 -8.87
N GLN A 277 16.69 -0.07 -9.43
CA GLN A 277 15.52 -0.77 -8.90
C GLN A 277 14.84 -1.61 -10.00
N VAL A 278 14.42 -2.80 -9.64
CA VAL A 278 13.69 -3.74 -10.52
C VAL A 278 12.35 -4.08 -9.90
N GLN A 279 11.29 -4.00 -10.69
CA GLN A 279 9.94 -4.36 -10.24
C GLN A 279 9.76 -5.88 -10.21
N SER A 280 9.04 -6.38 -9.20
CA SER A 280 8.62 -7.77 -9.15
C SER A 280 7.72 -8.12 -10.33
N GLY A 281 7.82 -9.35 -10.85
CA GLY A 281 6.97 -9.82 -11.94
C GLY A 281 7.39 -9.41 -13.36
N GLY A 282 8.53 -8.72 -13.50
CA GLY A 282 9.11 -8.36 -14.80
C GLY A 282 8.43 -7.18 -15.50
N SER A 283 8.90 -6.84 -16.70
CA SER A 283 8.47 -5.64 -17.46
C SER A 283 7.03 -5.70 -18.00
N GLY A 284 6.34 -6.83 -17.90
CA GLY A 284 5.00 -7.00 -18.46
C GLY A 284 3.96 -6.00 -17.95
N MET A 285 4.04 -5.64 -16.68
CA MET A 285 3.16 -4.65 -16.04
C MET A 285 3.42 -3.22 -16.53
N LEU A 286 4.67 -2.87 -16.81
CA LEU A 286 5.03 -1.54 -17.32
C LEU A 286 4.26 -1.18 -18.60
N TYR A 287 4.00 -2.18 -19.46
CA TYR A 287 3.27 -1.97 -20.71
C TYR A 287 1.75 -1.94 -20.51
N SER A 288 1.24 -2.70 -19.57
CA SER A 288 -0.22 -2.82 -19.32
C SER A 288 -0.78 -1.65 -18.51
N ALA A 289 -0.04 -1.16 -17.54
CA ALA A 289 -0.48 -0.06 -16.68
C ALA A 289 -0.65 1.25 -17.45
N SER A 290 -1.73 1.96 -17.20
CA SER A 290 -1.97 3.31 -17.71
C SER A 290 -1.14 4.34 -16.95
N THR A 291 -1.03 4.17 -15.65
CA THR A 291 -0.22 5.01 -14.77
C THR A 291 0.57 4.14 -13.80
N ILE A 292 1.83 4.49 -13.57
CA ILE A 292 2.71 3.87 -12.58
C ILE A 292 3.21 4.98 -11.69
N ILE A 293 2.98 4.82 -10.39
CA ILE A 293 3.42 5.75 -9.36
C ILE A 293 4.43 5.01 -8.47
N GLU A 294 5.62 5.54 -8.37
CA GLU A 294 6.63 5.09 -7.42
C GLU A 294 6.42 5.81 -6.10
N LEU A 295 6.32 5.03 -5.03
CA LEU A 295 6.15 5.55 -3.68
C LEU A 295 7.46 5.40 -2.91
N SER A 296 7.90 6.48 -2.29
CA SER A 296 8.95 6.46 -1.28
C SER A 296 8.44 7.14 -0.02
N LYS A 297 9.02 6.81 1.13
CA LYS A 297 8.54 7.34 2.41
C LYS A 297 9.68 7.87 3.27
N SER A 298 9.37 8.90 4.03
CA SER A 298 10.18 9.42 5.13
C SER A 298 9.33 9.53 6.39
N LYS A 299 9.97 9.53 7.55
CA LYS A 299 9.27 9.58 8.84
C LYS A 299 8.70 10.97 9.09
N GLU A 300 7.42 11.06 9.44
CA GLU A 300 6.82 12.27 10.02
C GLU A 300 6.99 12.24 11.54
N LYS A 301 7.42 13.36 12.12
CA LYS A 301 7.72 13.46 13.55
C LYS A 301 7.01 14.65 14.19
N GLU A 302 6.43 14.41 15.36
CA GLU A 302 5.99 15.43 16.30
C GLU A 302 6.97 15.45 17.50
N GLY A 303 7.88 16.44 17.52
CA GLY A 303 9.00 16.44 18.47
C GLY A 303 9.99 15.28 18.22
N SER A 304 10.13 14.38 19.18
CA SER A 304 10.97 13.16 19.06
C SER A 304 10.19 11.93 18.59
N GLU A 305 8.87 12.01 18.60
CA GLU A 305 7.99 10.89 18.29
C GLU A 305 7.70 10.79 16.79
N VAL A 306 7.71 9.55 16.27
CA VAL A 306 7.31 9.27 14.87
C VAL A 306 5.81 9.03 14.86
N VAL A 307 5.06 9.98 14.31
CA VAL A 307 3.59 9.96 14.29
C VAL A 307 3.01 9.52 12.94
N GLY A 308 3.86 9.33 11.93
CA GLY A 308 3.39 8.98 10.60
C GLY A 308 4.52 8.90 9.57
N ASN A 309 4.13 8.94 8.31
CA ASN A 309 5.04 9.03 7.18
C ASN A 309 4.64 10.16 6.24
N ILE A 310 5.64 10.81 5.66
CA ILE A 310 5.49 11.58 4.42
C ILE A 310 5.76 10.61 3.28
N ILE A 311 4.76 10.37 2.47
CA ILE A 311 4.84 9.51 1.28
C ILE A 311 5.04 10.41 0.08
N LYS A 312 6.17 10.25 -0.60
CA LYS A 312 6.47 10.92 -1.85
C LYS A 312 6.05 10.01 -3.01
N ALA A 313 5.07 10.48 -3.77
CA ALA A 313 4.54 9.80 -4.94
C ALA A 313 5.11 10.45 -6.20
N LYS A 314 5.84 9.66 -7.01
CA LYS A 314 6.42 10.10 -8.27
C LYS A 314 5.78 9.37 -9.44
N THR A 315 5.30 10.11 -10.42
CA THR A 315 4.79 9.53 -11.66
C THR A 315 5.95 9.00 -12.51
N PHE A 316 6.15 7.68 -12.51
CA PHE A 316 7.15 7.01 -13.34
C PHE A 316 6.68 6.89 -14.79
N LYS A 317 5.40 6.56 -15.00
CA LYS A 317 4.75 6.44 -16.30
C LYS A 317 3.32 6.92 -16.20
N SER A 318 2.84 7.66 -17.18
CA SER A 318 1.42 7.95 -17.31
C SER A 318 1.01 8.16 -18.77
N ARG A 319 -0.22 7.71 -19.10
CA ARG A 319 -0.90 8.04 -20.35
C ARG A 319 -1.85 9.23 -20.19
N LEU A 320 -2.16 9.62 -18.97
CA LEU A 320 -3.19 10.59 -18.63
C LEU A 320 -2.62 11.87 -18.04
N SER A 321 -1.46 11.80 -17.41
CA SER A 321 -0.79 12.91 -16.74
C SER A 321 0.67 13.03 -17.18
N LYS A 322 1.30 14.16 -16.85
CA LYS A 322 2.72 14.37 -17.10
C LYS A 322 3.55 13.38 -16.28
N GLU A 323 4.58 12.82 -16.89
CA GLU A 323 5.55 11.95 -16.20
C GLU A 323 6.53 12.78 -15.37
N ASN A 324 7.22 12.11 -14.44
CA ASN A 324 8.19 12.71 -13.51
C ASN A 324 7.63 13.83 -12.61
N GLN A 325 6.32 13.86 -12.41
CA GLN A 325 5.71 14.74 -11.42
C GLN A 325 5.80 14.09 -10.05
N GLU A 326 6.03 14.89 -9.03
CA GLU A 326 6.14 14.44 -7.65
C GLU A 326 5.11 15.16 -6.78
N VAL A 327 4.44 14.41 -5.93
CA VAL A 327 3.51 14.92 -4.91
C VAL A 327 3.85 14.25 -3.60
N GLU A 328 3.78 15.00 -2.52
CA GLU A 328 3.92 14.43 -1.19
C GLU A 328 2.57 14.40 -0.49
N VAL A 329 2.28 13.31 0.19
CA VAL A 329 1.11 13.14 1.04
C VAL A 329 1.55 12.69 2.43
N ARG A 330 0.85 13.17 3.46
CA ARG A 330 1.12 12.81 4.84
C ARG A 330 0.14 11.75 5.32
N LEU A 331 0.69 10.69 5.91
CA LEU A 331 -0.07 9.58 6.46
C LEU A 331 0.24 9.47 7.94
N TYR A 332 -0.73 9.73 8.79
CA TYR A 332 -0.63 9.50 10.22
C TYR A 332 -0.93 8.05 10.59
N TYR A 333 -0.34 7.56 11.67
CA TYR A 333 -0.57 6.19 12.15
C TYR A 333 -1.85 6.03 12.98
N ASP A 334 -2.43 7.12 13.42
CA ASP A 334 -3.65 7.17 14.20
C ASP A 334 -4.90 7.40 13.33
N GLU A 335 -6.02 7.70 13.95
CA GLU A 335 -7.32 7.96 13.32
C GLU A 335 -7.32 9.14 12.33
N ARG A 336 -6.32 10.02 12.38
CA ARG A 336 -6.13 11.09 11.37
C ARG A 336 -5.90 10.51 9.97
N GLY A 337 -5.24 9.34 9.88
CA GLY A 337 -5.03 8.64 8.61
C GLY A 337 -4.34 9.48 7.55
N LEU A 338 -4.86 9.45 6.32
CA LEU A 338 -4.33 10.24 5.20
C LEU A 338 -4.76 11.71 5.34
N ASP A 339 -3.78 12.60 5.46
CA ASP A 339 -4.01 14.04 5.55
C ASP A 339 -4.35 14.62 4.16
N LYS A 340 -5.63 14.87 3.96
CA LYS A 340 -6.16 15.39 2.70
C LYS A 340 -5.77 16.85 2.40
N TYR A 341 -5.24 17.59 3.39
CA TYR A 341 -4.88 18.99 3.24
C TYR A 341 -3.37 19.23 3.12
N TYR A 342 -2.56 18.17 3.30
CA TYR A 342 -1.11 18.29 3.22
C TYR A 342 -0.66 18.81 1.86
N ASN A 343 0.28 19.75 1.85
CA ASN A 343 0.80 20.44 0.66
C ASN A 343 -0.19 21.32 -0.13
N LEU A 344 -1.44 21.53 0.34
CA LEU A 344 -2.37 22.41 -0.37
C LEU A 344 -2.02 23.89 -0.25
N VAL A 345 -1.33 24.31 0.82
CA VAL A 345 -0.82 25.69 0.95
C VAL A 345 0.28 25.94 -0.09
N GLU A 346 1.18 24.99 -0.28
CA GLU A 346 2.25 25.03 -1.27
C GLU A 346 1.71 25.07 -2.70
N LEU A 347 0.72 24.24 -2.98
CA LEU A 347 0.02 24.24 -4.27
C LEU A 347 -0.69 25.58 -4.51
N GLY A 348 -1.29 26.16 -3.46
CA GLY A 348 -1.93 27.46 -3.51
C GLY A 348 -0.95 28.60 -3.72
N GLU A 349 0.24 28.55 -3.11
CA GLU A 349 1.33 29.51 -3.33
C GLU A 349 1.83 29.44 -4.78
N GLU A 350 2.09 28.23 -5.26
CA GLU A 350 2.56 27.98 -6.63
C GLU A 350 1.56 28.48 -7.68
N SER A 351 0.29 28.24 -7.47
CA SER A 351 -0.79 28.67 -8.38
C SER A 351 -1.14 30.16 -8.29
N GLY A 352 -0.65 30.87 -7.26
CA GLY A 352 -1.07 32.22 -6.92
C GLY A 352 -2.48 32.33 -6.32
N ILE A 353 -3.19 31.19 -6.12
CA ILE A 353 -4.52 31.15 -5.48
C ILE A 353 -4.43 31.50 -4.00
N ILE A 354 -3.33 31.12 -3.35
CA ILE A 354 -3.02 31.48 -1.95
C ILE A 354 -1.72 32.30 -1.94
N PRO A 355 -1.78 33.64 -2.15
CA PRO A 355 -0.58 34.46 -2.23
C PRO A 355 0.19 34.47 -0.91
N ARG A 356 1.51 34.39 -1.02
CA ARG A 356 2.40 34.56 0.12
C ARG A 356 2.72 36.05 0.34
N VAL A 357 2.51 36.54 1.56
CA VAL A 357 2.82 37.89 1.96
C VAL A 357 3.78 37.86 3.15
N GLY A 358 5.07 37.98 2.87
CA GLY A 358 6.13 37.81 3.87
C GLY A 358 6.18 36.36 4.38
N ASN A 359 5.97 36.16 5.69
CA ASN A 359 5.93 34.84 6.33
C ASN A 359 4.50 34.31 6.53
N ARG A 360 3.50 34.92 5.89
CA ARG A 360 2.09 34.56 6.00
C ARG A 360 1.48 34.29 4.63
N TYR A 361 0.33 33.66 4.63
CA TYR A 361 -0.47 33.36 3.45
C TYR A 361 -1.79 34.11 3.50
N GLU A 362 -2.24 34.65 2.39
CA GLU A 362 -3.50 35.37 2.30
C GLU A 362 -4.63 34.45 1.85
N ILE A 363 -5.59 34.23 2.74
CA ILE A 363 -6.80 33.43 2.48
C ILE A 363 -8.00 34.26 2.91
N ASN A 364 -8.96 34.46 2.01
CA ASN A 364 -10.18 35.24 2.26
C ASN A 364 -9.88 36.67 2.84
N GLY A 365 -8.84 37.34 2.32
CA GLY A 365 -8.43 38.65 2.75
C GLY A 365 -7.73 38.71 4.12
N LYS A 366 -7.45 37.57 4.75
CA LYS A 366 -6.74 37.49 6.03
C LYS A 366 -5.33 36.94 5.82
N LYS A 367 -4.34 37.51 6.51
CA LYS A 367 -2.94 37.05 6.51
C LYS A 367 -2.69 36.09 7.65
N ILE A 368 -2.52 34.81 7.34
CA ILE A 368 -2.51 33.69 8.29
C ILE A 368 -1.18 32.93 8.18
N GLY A 369 -0.64 32.49 9.30
CA GLY A 369 0.56 31.67 9.33
C GLY A 369 0.26 30.22 8.88
N LYS A 370 1.20 29.58 8.16
CA LYS A 370 1.06 28.21 7.65
C LYS A 370 0.64 27.19 8.72
N ASN A 371 1.26 27.25 9.91
CA ASN A 371 0.94 26.34 11.00
C ASN A 371 -0.50 26.49 11.50
N VAL A 372 -1.06 27.71 11.46
CA VAL A 372 -2.45 27.97 11.88
C VAL A 372 -3.42 27.40 10.84
N ILE A 373 -3.08 27.51 9.55
CA ILE A 373 -3.89 26.93 8.47
C ILE A 373 -3.96 25.41 8.62
N TYR A 374 -2.82 24.76 8.83
CA TYR A 374 -2.80 23.29 9.00
C TYR A 374 -3.32 22.81 10.36
N ALA A 375 -3.37 23.66 11.37
CA ALA A 375 -4.02 23.32 12.65
C ALA A 375 -5.55 23.34 12.56
N ASN A 376 -6.12 24.14 11.65
CA ASN A 376 -7.57 24.28 11.45
C ASN A 376 -7.91 24.28 9.95
N PRO A 377 -7.59 23.20 9.23
CA PRO A 377 -7.64 23.22 7.77
C PRO A 377 -9.06 23.42 7.23
N GLU A 378 -10.09 22.90 7.91
CA GLU A 378 -11.48 23.01 7.49
C GLU A 378 -12.03 24.44 7.56
N GLU A 379 -11.43 25.31 8.39
CA GLU A 379 -11.78 26.73 8.44
C GLU A 379 -11.28 27.49 7.20
N TYR A 380 -10.12 27.09 6.69
CA TYR A 380 -9.42 27.85 5.63
C TYR A 380 -9.61 27.27 4.24
N PHE A 381 -9.63 25.93 4.12
CA PHE A 381 -9.85 25.25 2.84
C PHE A 381 -11.35 25.07 2.58
N THR A 382 -12.02 26.18 2.21
CA THR A 382 -13.43 26.13 1.84
C THR A 382 -13.64 25.33 0.55
N PRO A 383 -14.87 24.82 0.29
CA PRO A 383 -15.18 24.10 -0.95
C PRO A 383 -14.75 24.86 -2.20
N GLU A 384 -14.99 26.19 -2.25
CA GLU A 384 -14.66 27.03 -3.40
C GLU A 384 -13.14 27.18 -3.58
N LEU A 385 -12.37 27.19 -2.48
CA LEU A 385 -10.91 27.24 -2.55
C LEU A 385 -10.35 25.90 -3.00
N LEU A 386 -10.90 24.78 -2.50
CA LEU A 386 -10.52 23.44 -2.91
C LEU A 386 -10.82 23.19 -4.39
N GLU A 387 -11.96 23.67 -4.91
CA GLU A 387 -12.33 23.57 -6.33
C GLU A 387 -11.29 24.28 -7.20
N LYS A 388 -10.90 25.52 -6.86
CA LYS A 388 -9.87 26.28 -7.59
C LYS A 388 -8.51 25.57 -7.56
N LEU A 389 -8.12 24.99 -6.41
CA LEU A 389 -6.87 24.24 -6.30
C LEU A 389 -6.92 22.95 -7.12
N ASP A 390 -8.08 22.28 -7.17
CA ASP A 390 -8.29 21.08 -7.99
C ASP A 390 -8.21 21.39 -9.48
N GLU A 391 -8.87 22.48 -9.93
CA GLU A 391 -8.77 22.95 -11.31
C GLU A 391 -7.31 23.24 -11.72
N TYR A 392 -6.57 23.91 -10.85
CA TYR A 392 -5.15 24.17 -11.09
C TYR A 392 -4.34 22.89 -11.13
N ALA A 393 -4.56 21.96 -10.18
CA ALA A 393 -3.88 20.68 -10.14
C ALA A 393 -4.16 19.85 -11.40
N GLN A 394 -5.42 19.82 -11.87
CA GLN A 394 -5.79 19.16 -13.11
C GLN A 394 -5.04 19.77 -14.31
N LYS A 395 -4.99 21.08 -14.44
CA LYS A 395 -4.21 21.76 -15.48
C LYS A 395 -2.73 21.47 -15.37
N LYS A 396 -2.16 21.52 -14.16
CA LYS A 396 -0.74 21.30 -13.90
C LYS A 396 -0.29 19.89 -14.29
N PHE A 397 -1.05 18.87 -13.88
CA PHE A 397 -0.65 17.48 -14.02
C PHE A 397 -1.18 16.80 -15.28
N LYS A 398 -2.25 17.30 -15.90
CA LYS A 398 -2.86 16.70 -17.09
C LYS A 398 -1.93 16.81 -18.30
N TYR A 399 -1.86 15.73 -19.08
CA TYR A 399 -1.11 15.70 -20.33
C TYR A 399 -1.81 16.58 -21.38
N GLY A 400 -1.06 17.41 -22.10
CA GLY A 400 -1.59 18.27 -23.14
C GLY A 400 -2.32 19.52 -22.64
N SER A 401 -2.34 19.82 -21.33
CA SER A 401 -2.80 21.11 -20.83
C SER A 401 -1.69 22.14 -20.96
N ALA A 402 -1.89 23.14 -21.82
CA ALA A 402 -1.01 24.29 -21.84
C ALA A 402 -1.34 25.20 -20.66
N LEU A 403 -0.42 25.36 -19.72
CA LEU A 403 -0.46 26.47 -18.75
C LEU A 403 -0.18 27.83 -19.41
N ASN A 404 0.04 27.86 -20.73
CA ASN A 404 0.55 28.99 -21.50
C ASN A 404 -0.41 29.52 -22.57
N GLU A 405 -1.72 29.24 -22.50
CA GLU A 405 -2.68 29.86 -23.43
C GLU A 405 -3.24 31.20 -22.93
N GLU A 406 -2.63 31.83 -21.95
CA GLU A 406 -2.92 33.22 -21.58
C GLU A 406 -1.77 34.17 -21.94
N ILE A 407 -1.26 34.11 -23.14
CA ILE A 407 -0.50 35.26 -23.70
C ILE A 407 -0.76 35.27 -25.20
N VAL A 408 -1.39 36.35 -25.57
CA VAL A 408 -1.57 36.99 -26.87
C VAL A 408 -3.01 36.97 -27.37
N GLU A 409 -3.89 37.73 -26.73
CA GLU A 409 -4.69 38.66 -27.53
C GLU A 409 -3.80 39.88 -27.75
N ASP A 410 -2.99 39.83 -28.79
CA ASP A 410 -2.39 41.04 -29.31
C ASP A 410 -3.48 41.86 -30.00
N ASP A 411 -3.64 43.06 -29.49
CA ASP A 411 -4.22 44.21 -30.14
C ASP A 411 -3.71 44.30 -31.60
N GLU A 412 -4.46 43.83 -32.56
CA GLU A 412 -4.44 44.35 -33.91
C GLU A 412 -5.52 45.42 -34.01
N THR A 413 -5.22 46.60 -33.49
CA THR A 413 -5.80 47.85 -33.97
C THR A 413 -4.69 48.60 -34.70
N GLU A 414 -4.67 48.48 -36.01
CA GLU A 414 -4.68 49.56 -37.03
C GLU A 414 -4.52 48.96 -38.46
#